data_9fd075dd9293b77d2d6d3f487598e091
#
_entry.id   9fd075dd9293b77d2d6d3f487598e091
#
_cell.length_a   1.000
_cell.length_b   1.000
_cell.length_c   1.000
_cell.angle_alpha   90.00
_cell.angle_beta   90.00
_cell.angle_gamma   90.00
#
_symmetry.space_group_name_H-M   'P 1'
#
loop_
_entity.id
_entity.type
_entity.pdbx_description
1 polymer ?
#
loop_
_entity_poly.entity_id
_entity_poly.type
_entity_poly.pdbx_seq_one_letter_code
_entity_poly.pdbx_strand_id
1 'polypeptide(L)'
;MKRKIAIIAGGDSSEYEVSLRSAAGIESFLSSQTQYTTTIVLLRGQDWRAQVGADEWVAIDKNDFSYTHNGEKHCFDFAYITIHGTPGENGVLQGYLDMIGLPYSCCGVLAAAMTFNKYTCNHYLKGFGVRVAESLLLRKSDYQYPISDIQYPIANILTQIGLPCFIKTNVGGSSFGVTKVKVVEEVQPAIEKAFAEGNEVICEAFMKGVEITCGAYKTRDKAVAFPITEVVTSNEFFDYDAKYNGQVDEITPARIPDEVRDAVQAMTLKIYDILGCKGIIRVDYILTKKPISSLQESEHGEWDINLLEVNTTPGMTATSFIPQQVRAAGLDIKDVLTDIIEDQL
;
A
#
# COMPACT_ATOMS: atom_id res chain seq x y z
N MET A 1 4.31 31.55 11.95
CA MET A 1 3.12 31.36 11.07
C MET A 1 2.72 29.91 11.16
N LYS A 2 1.43 29.61 10.97
CA LYS A 2 0.99 28.21 10.85
C LYS A 2 1.42 27.65 9.50
N ARG A 3 1.83 26.37 9.45
CA ARG A 3 2.08 25.64 8.20
C ARG A 3 0.76 25.34 7.49
N LYS A 4 0.70 25.57 6.20
CA LYS A 4 -0.47 25.32 5.35
C LYS A 4 -0.33 23.95 4.69
N ILE A 5 -1.16 23.01 5.12
CA ILE A 5 -1.11 21.61 4.68
C ILE A 5 -2.24 21.36 3.67
N ALA A 6 -1.90 20.97 2.45
CA ALA A 6 -2.86 20.40 1.52
C ALA A 6 -3.09 18.93 1.87
N ILE A 7 -4.31 18.51 2.16
CA ILE A 7 -4.68 17.08 2.28
C ILE A 7 -5.24 16.66 0.93
N ILE A 8 -4.42 15.93 0.17
CA ILE A 8 -4.74 15.55 -1.21
C ILE A 8 -5.53 14.25 -1.20
N ALA A 9 -6.76 14.29 -1.69
CA ALA A 9 -7.72 13.19 -1.70
C ALA A 9 -8.31 12.94 -3.09
N GLY A 10 -9.04 11.84 -3.24
CA GLY A 10 -9.72 11.44 -4.47
C GLY A 10 -8.95 10.41 -5.27
N GLY A 11 -8.49 10.76 -6.44
CA GLY A 11 -7.78 9.86 -7.37
C GLY A 11 -8.71 9.22 -8.40
N ASP A 12 -8.12 8.39 -9.27
CA ASP A 12 -8.80 7.81 -10.42
C ASP A 12 -9.04 6.30 -10.27
N SER A 13 -8.76 5.75 -9.08
CA SER A 13 -8.96 4.34 -8.76
C SER A 13 -10.36 4.06 -8.19
N SER A 14 -10.69 2.77 -8.07
CA SER A 14 -11.88 2.30 -7.37
C SER A 14 -11.88 2.60 -5.87
N GLU A 15 -10.75 3.03 -5.31
CA GLU A 15 -10.58 3.38 -3.89
C GLU A 15 -10.83 4.86 -3.58
N TYR A 16 -11.47 5.60 -4.50
CA TYR A 16 -11.81 7.01 -4.35
C TYR A 16 -12.48 7.35 -3.00
N GLU A 17 -13.52 6.59 -2.63
CA GLU A 17 -14.24 6.80 -1.38
C GLU A 17 -13.38 6.49 -0.13
N VAL A 18 -12.46 5.55 -0.24
CA VAL A 18 -11.50 5.23 0.84
C VAL A 18 -10.53 6.39 1.04
N SER A 19 -10.08 7.01 -0.06
CA SER A 19 -9.24 8.21 -0.04
C SER A 19 -9.93 9.37 0.67
N LEU A 20 -11.20 9.65 0.36
CA LEU A 20 -11.97 10.71 1.03
C LEU A 20 -12.09 10.48 2.53
N ARG A 21 -12.38 9.24 2.95
CA ARG A 21 -12.45 8.90 4.38
C ARG A 21 -11.09 9.02 5.07
N SER A 22 -10.01 8.62 4.40
CA SER A 22 -8.64 8.80 4.91
C SER A 22 -8.30 10.29 5.08
N ALA A 23 -8.68 11.14 4.10
CA ALA A 23 -8.48 12.59 4.18
C ALA A 23 -9.22 13.21 5.37
N ALA A 24 -10.48 12.86 5.57
CA ALA A 24 -11.26 13.31 6.73
C ALA A 24 -10.61 12.87 8.06
N GLY A 25 -10.05 11.65 8.11
CA GLY A 25 -9.29 11.15 9.26
C GLY A 25 -8.05 12.01 9.55
N ILE A 26 -7.22 12.24 8.51
CA ILE A 26 -6.03 13.10 8.62
C ILE A 26 -6.39 14.53 9.03
N GLU A 27 -7.43 15.11 8.43
CA GLU A 27 -7.90 16.44 8.78
C GLU A 27 -8.32 16.51 10.25
N SER A 28 -9.08 15.52 10.75
CA SER A 28 -9.49 15.46 12.14
C SER A 28 -8.29 15.36 13.10
N PHE A 29 -7.23 14.64 12.73
CA PHE A 29 -6.02 14.54 13.55
C PHE A 29 -5.23 15.86 13.54
N LEU A 30 -5.01 16.49 12.38
CA LEU A 30 -4.19 17.69 12.23
C LEU A 30 -4.90 18.96 12.66
N SER A 31 -6.22 19.08 12.53
CA SER A 31 -7.00 20.27 12.90
C SER A 31 -6.91 20.63 14.39
N SER A 32 -6.62 19.64 15.24
CA SER A 32 -6.39 19.87 16.67
C SER A 32 -4.97 20.43 16.98
N GLN A 33 -4.06 20.43 16.00
CA GLN A 33 -2.69 20.91 16.12
C GLN A 33 -2.63 22.40 15.78
N THR A 34 -2.20 23.21 16.74
CA THR A 34 -2.22 24.69 16.59
C THR A 34 -1.24 25.23 15.55
N GLN A 35 -0.22 24.45 15.19
CA GLN A 35 0.83 24.79 14.22
C GLN A 35 0.40 24.60 12.76
N TYR A 36 -0.70 23.90 12.49
CA TYR A 36 -1.17 23.61 11.13
C TYR A 36 -2.47 24.33 10.78
N THR A 37 -2.65 24.58 9.49
CA THR A 37 -3.93 24.92 8.85
C THR A 37 -4.09 23.95 7.69
N THR A 38 -5.19 23.21 7.65
CA THR A 38 -5.45 22.17 6.65
C THR A 38 -6.43 22.66 5.59
N THR A 39 -6.27 22.19 4.37
CA THR A 39 -7.22 22.37 3.26
C THR A 39 -7.31 21.06 2.51
N ILE A 40 -8.51 20.52 2.33
CA ILE A 40 -8.72 19.34 1.49
C ILE A 40 -8.60 19.76 0.02
N VAL A 41 -7.77 19.04 -0.74
CA VAL A 41 -7.61 19.23 -2.18
C VAL A 41 -8.04 17.95 -2.88
N LEU A 42 -9.13 18.04 -3.64
CA LEU A 42 -9.70 16.92 -4.36
C LEU A 42 -9.12 16.84 -5.77
N LEU A 43 -8.59 15.66 -6.14
CA LEU A 43 -8.09 15.34 -7.47
C LEU A 43 -8.99 14.28 -8.12
N ARG A 44 -9.48 14.57 -9.35
CA ARG A 44 -10.18 13.62 -10.19
C ARG A 44 -9.84 13.88 -11.66
N GLY A 45 -9.06 13.00 -12.27
CA GLY A 45 -8.52 13.25 -13.61
C GLY A 45 -7.82 14.59 -13.69
N GLN A 46 -8.33 15.48 -14.53
CA GLN A 46 -7.81 16.82 -14.68
C GLN A 46 -8.52 17.88 -13.82
N ASP A 47 -9.56 17.52 -13.09
CA ASP A 47 -10.28 18.43 -12.21
C ASP A 47 -9.67 18.38 -10.80
N TRP A 48 -8.97 19.46 -10.42
CA TRP A 48 -8.30 19.62 -9.14
C TRP A 48 -8.87 20.82 -8.42
N ARG A 49 -9.39 20.64 -7.20
CA ARG A 49 -10.10 21.68 -6.45
C ARG A 49 -9.71 21.70 -4.98
N ALA A 50 -9.53 22.91 -4.44
CA ALA A 50 -9.37 23.15 -3.00
C ALA A 50 -10.71 23.46 -2.36
N GLN A 51 -10.99 22.90 -1.20
CA GLN A 51 -12.15 23.21 -0.39
C GLN A 51 -11.92 24.50 0.40
N VAL A 52 -12.71 25.52 0.15
CA VAL A 52 -12.61 26.83 0.82
C VAL A 52 -13.80 27.14 1.73
N GLY A 53 -14.83 26.32 1.69
CA GLY A 53 -16.03 26.36 2.53
C GLY A 53 -16.69 24.99 2.58
N ALA A 54 -17.79 24.84 3.33
CA ALA A 54 -18.46 23.53 3.49
C ALA A 54 -18.83 22.89 2.15
N ASP A 55 -19.36 23.68 1.22
CA ASP A 55 -19.76 23.26 -0.13
C ASP A 55 -19.09 24.10 -1.22
N GLU A 56 -18.05 24.86 -0.87
CA GLU A 56 -17.38 25.76 -1.80
C GLU A 56 -16.01 25.22 -2.19
N TRP A 57 -15.80 25.09 -3.51
CA TRP A 57 -14.59 24.55 -4.11
C TRP A 57 -14.04 25.48 -5.17
N VAL A 58 -12.75 25.73 -5.15
CA VAL A 58 -12.04 26.55 -6.12
C VAL A 58 -10.98 25.75 -6.86
N ALA A 59 -10.74 26.07 -8.13
CA ALA A 59 -9.77 25.35 -8.93
C ALA A 59 -8.34 25.56 -8.42
N ILE A 60 -7.52 24.50 -8.47
CA ILE A 60 -6.08 24.56 -8.26
C ILE A 60 -5.38 25.05 -9.52
N ASP A 61 -4.48 26.02 -9.37
CA ASP A 61 -3.49 26.36 -10.39
C ASP A 61 -2.39 25.27 -10.41
N LYS A 62 -2.37 24.48 -11.47
CA LYS A 62 -1.42 23.36 -11.59
C LYS A 62 0.01 23.78 -11.91
N ASN A 63 0.28 25.06 -12.13
CA ASN A 63 1.64 25.55 -12.33
C ASN A 63 2.45 25.56 -11.04
N ASP A 64 1.77 25.77 -9.89
CA ASP A 64 2.43 25.87 -8.57
C ASP A 64 1.61 25.27 -7.41
N PHE A 65 0.54 24.55 -7.72
CA PHE A 65 -0.37 23.92 -6.75
C PHE A 65 -1.01 24.94 -5.78
N SER A 66 -1.30 26.14 -6.25
CA SER A 66 -1.99 27.19 -5.49
C SER A 66 -3.45 27.30 -5.88
N TYR A 67 -4.23 28.11 -5.12
CA TYR A 67 -5.58 28.52 -5.50
C TYR A 67 -5.79 29.99 -5.18
N THR A 68 -6.75 30.63 -5.87
CA THR A 68 -7.16 32.01 -5.59
C THR A 68 -8.59 32.02 -5.04
N HIS A 69 -8.76 32.60 -3.87
CA HIS A 69 -10.06 32.76 -3.24
C HIS A 69 -10.20 34.22 -2.71
N ASN A 70 -11.34 34.88 -2.98
CA ASN A 70 -11.59 36.28 -2.63
C ASN A 70 -10.48 37.26 -3.08
N GLY A 71 -9.85 36.98 -4.22
CA GLY A 71 -8.76 37.82 -4.77
C GLY A 71 -7.40 37.61 -4.14
N GLU A 72 -7.27 36.72 -3.16
CA GLU A 72 -6.01 36.36 -2.52
C GLU A 72 -5.49 35.00 -3.03
N LYS A 73 -4.19 34.93 -3.29
CA LYS A 73 -3.50 33.70 -3.66
C LYS A 73 -3.10 32.90 -2.40
N HIS A 74 -3.45 31.65 -2.37
CA HIS A 74 -3.13 30.70 -1.29
C HIS A 74 -2.18 29.62 -1.82
N CYS A 75 -1.03 29.48 -1.16
CA CYS A 75 -0.04 28.42 -1.43
C CYS A 75 0.02 27.48 -0.24
N PHE A 76 0.57 26.29 -0.46
CA PHE A 76 0.79 25.27 0.56
C PHE A 76 2.28 25.16 0.90
N ASP A 77 2.57 24.79 2.14
CA ASP A 77 3.92 24.48 2.61
C ASP A 77 4.23 22.97 2.50
N PHE A 78 3.17 22.13 2.51
CA PHE A 78 3.28 20.67 2.51
C PHE A 78 2.03 20.01 1.93
N ALA A 79 2.19 18.85 1.30
CA ALA A 79 1.11 18.03 0.77
C ALA A 79 1.02 16.69 1.51
N TYR A 80 -0.10 16.43 2.20
CA TYR A 80 -0.39 15.12 2.78
C TYR A 80 -1.24 14.30 1.79
N ILE A 81 -0.67 13.24 1.21
CA ILE A 81 -1.31 12.43 0.18
C ILE A 81 -2.12 11.31 0.85
N THR A 82 -3.41 11.20 0.52
CA THR A 82 -4.31 10.14 0.96
C THR A 82 -4.92 9.37 -0.22
N ILE A 83 -4.46 9.64 -1.44
CA ILE A 83 -4.96 8.96 -2.64
C ILE A 83 -4.40 7.53 -2.68
N HIS A 84 -5.30 6.55 -2.70
CA HIS A 84 -5.00 5.15 -2.97
C HIS A 84 -5.04 4.88 -4.47
N GLY A 85 -4.06 4.12 -4.98
CA GLY A 85 -3.90 3.89 -6.42
C GLY A 85 -3.38 5.12 -7.17
N THR A 86 -3.82 5.27 -8.42
CA THR A 86 -3.39 6.36 -9.31
C THR A 86 -4.14 7.66 -8.99
N PRO A 87 -3.43 8.82 -8.94
CA PRO A 87 -1.99 9.03 -9.15
C PRO A 87 -1.16 9.03 -7.85
N GLY A 88 -1.72 8.65 -6.70
CA GLY A 88 -1.12 8.81 -5.37
C GLY A 88 -0.07 7.76 -5.01
N GLU A 89 -0.17 6.53 -5.53
CA GLU A 89 0.73 5.42 -5.20
C GLU A 89 1.69 5.01 -6.32
N ASN A 90 1.51 5.53 -7.53
CA ASN A 90 2.29 5.12 -8.69
C ASN A 90 3.44 6.06 -9.07
N GLY A 91 3.73 7.06 -8.24
CA GLY A 91 4.81 8.03 -8.46
C GLY A 91 4.44 9.24 -9.34
N VAL A 92 3.26 9.26 -9.96
CA VAL A 92 2.87 10.34 -10.88
C VAL A 92 2.63 11.66 -10.12
N LEU A 93 1.87 11.62 -9.04
CA LEU A 93 1.63 12.81 -8.21
C LEU A 93 2.92 13.27 -7.52
N GLN A 94 3.72 12.35 -7.04
CA GLN A 94 5.01 12.64 -6.43
C GLN A 94 5.94 13.37 -7.40
N GLY A 95 6.03 12.90 -8.66
CA GLY A 95 6.82 13.54 -9.70
C GLY A 95 6.36 14.96 -10.02
N TYR A 96 5.05 15.21 -10.02
CA TYR A 96 4.52 16.54 -10.18
C TYR A 96 4.89 17.44 -8.99
N LEU A 97 4.75 16.96 -7.75
CA LEU A 97 5.07 17.73 -6.54
C LEU A 97 6.59 18.01 -6.44
N ASP A 98 7.43 17.05 -6.85
CA ASP A 98 8.89 17.25 -6.95
C ASP A 98 9.23 18.38 -7.95
N MET A 99 8.57 18.43 -9.11
CA MET A 99 8.80 19.45 -10.14
C MET A 99 8.49 20.86 -9.66
N ILE A 100 7.48 21.04 -8.80
CA ILE A 100 7.10 22.33 -8.24
C ILE A 100 7.75 22.62 -6.88
N GLY A 101 8.54 21.66 -6.33
CA GLY A 101 9.22 21.82 -5.05
C GLY A 101 8.31 21.82 -3.83
N LEU A 102 7.13 21.17 -3.89
CA LEU A 102 6.23 21.04 -2.75
C LEU A 102 6.50 19.74 -2.01
N PRO A 103 6.99 19.75 -0.75
CA PRO A 103 7.23 18.56 0.05
C PRO A 103 5.92 17.77 0.32
N TYR A 104 6.04 16.44 0.48
CA TYR A 104 4.86 15.58 0.65
C TYR A 104 5.10 14.38 1.59
N SER A 105 4.02 13.77 2.08
CA SER A 105 3.99 12.84 3.23
C SER A 105 4.44 11.41 2.97
N CYS A 106 4.62 10.98 1.72
CA CYS A 106 4.84 9.58 1.37
C CYS A 106 6.15 9.37 0.59
N CYS A 107 6.38 8.13 0.15
CA CYS A 107 7.54 7.75 -0.64
C CYS A 107 7.69 8.59 -1.91
N GLY A 108 8.94 8.83 -2.34
CA GLY A 108 9.26 9.49 -3.60
C GLY A 108 8.92 8.64 -4.84
N VAL A 109 9.09 9.22 -6.02
CA VAL A 109 8.69 8.66 -7.33
C VAL A 109 9.08 7.20 -7.50
N LEU A 110 10.37 6.87 -7.30
CA LEU A 110 10.88 5.52 -7.56
C LEU A 110 10.26 4.48 -6.62
N ALA A 111 10.24 4.76 -5.32
CA ALA A 111 9.70 3.84 -4.33
C ALA A 111 8.18 3.64 -4.53
N ALA A 112 7.44 4.72 -4.77
CA ALA A 112 6.00 4.66 -5.05
C ALA A 112 5.71 3.82 -6.31
N ALA A 113 6.36 4.11 -7.43
CA ALA A 113 6.17 3.35 -8.67
C ALA A 113 6.56 1.87 -8.53
N MET A 114 7.65 1.60 -7.82
CA MET A 114 8.15 0.23 -7.60
C MET A 114 7.20 -0.58 -6.72
N THR A 115 6.73 -0.03 -5.60
CA THR A 115 5.84 -0.73 -4.67
C THR A 115 4.44 -0.94 -5.26
N PHE A 116 3.98 -0.03 -6.11
CA PHE A 116 2.70 -0.16 -6.80
C PHE A 116 2.68 -1.32 -7.81
N ASN A 117 3.85 -1.69 -8.35
CA ASN A 117 4.03 -2.84 -9.23
C ASN A 117 4.52 -4.05 -8.42
N LYS A 118 3.60 -4.97 -8.07
CA LYS A 118 3.86 -6.11 -7.18
C LYS A 118 5.01 -7.00 -7.67
N TYR A 119 5.03 -7.33 -8.95
CA TYR A 119 6.08 -8.17 -9.53
C TYR A 119 7.45 -7.50 -9.41
N THR A 120 7.55 -6.23 -9.77
CA THR A 120 8.81 -5.48 -9.71
C THR A 120 9.30 -5.34 -8.27
N CYS A 121 8.42 -4.96 -7.34
CA CYS A 121 8.75 -4.81 -5.93
C CYS A 121 9.28 -6.11 -5.33
N ASN A 122 8.53 -7.21 -5.52
CA ASN A 122 8.88 -8.52 -4.96
C ASN A 122 10.20 -9.03 -5.53
N HIS A 123 10.43 -8.90 -6.85
CA HIS A 123 11.68 -9.33 -7.48
C HIS A 123 12.87 -8.46 -7.08
N TYR A 124 12.67 -7.14 -6.93
CA TYR A 124 13.70 -6.27 -6.43
C TYR A 124 14.13 -6.65 -5.01
N LEU A 125 13.17 -6.82 -4.10
CA LEU A 125 13.41 -7.18 -2.71
C LEU A 125 13.98 -8.60 -2.56
N LYS A 126 13.61 -9.55 -3.43
CA LYS A 126 14.20 -10.90 -3.49
C LYS A 126 15.73 -10.82 -3.68
N GLY A 127 16.22 -9.84 -4.47
CA GLY A 127 17.64 -9.58 -4.67
C GLY A 127 18.41 -9.18 -3.40
N PHE A 128 17.70 -8.73 -2.36
CA PHE A 128 18.25 -8.37 -1.03
C PHE A 128 17.99 -9.44 0.04
N GLY A 129 17.57 -10.63 -0.39
CA GLY A 129 17.31 -11.76 0.51
C GLY A 129 15.95 -11.71 1.22
N VAL A 130 15.01 -10.85 0.77
CA VAL A 130 13.62 -10.88 1.25
C VAL A 130 12.91 -12.06 0.59
N ARG A 131 12.26 -12.90 1.39
CA ARG A 131 11.48 -14.04 0.87
C ARG A 131 10.17 -13.54 0.28
N VAL A 132 9.86 -14.01 -0.91
CA VAL A 132 8.62 -13.70 -1.66
C VAL A 132 8.06 -14.98 -2.27
N ALA A 133 6.79 -14.98 -2.64
CA ALA A 133 6.22 -16.07 -3.43
C ALA A 133 6.91 -16.19 -4.79
N GLU A 134 7.09 -17.41 -5.28
CA GLU A 134 7.44 -17.60 -6.69
C GLU A 134 6.31 -17.08 -7.57
N SER A 135 6.67 -16.32 -8.60
CA SER A 135 5.70 -15.62 -9.41
C SER A 135 6.08 -15.53 -10.88
N LEU A 136 5.05 -15.42 -11.74
CA LEU A 136 5.16 -15.19 -13.17
C LEU A 136 4.39 -13.93 -13.55
N LEU A 137 4.97 -13.12 -14.43
CA LEU A 137 4.32 -11.96 -15.02
C LEU A 137 3.78 -12.30 -16.40
N LEU A 138 2.50 -12.00 -16.64
CA LEU A 138 1.83 -12.15 -17.90
C LEU A 138 1.43 -10.76 -18.41
N ARG A 139 1.75 -10.43 -19.67
CA ARG A 139 1.37 -9.17 -20.30
C ARG A 139 0.22 -9.39 -21.27
N LYS A 140 -0.74 -8.48 -21.29
CA LYS A 140 -1.91 -8.55 -22.18
C LYS A 140 -1.51 -8.59 -23.66
N SER A 141 -0.41 -7.91 -24.02
CA SER A 141 0.16 -7.95 -25.36
C SER A 141 0.52 -9.35 -25.84
N ASP A 142 0.94 -10.23 -24.91
CA ASP A 142 1.35 -11.59 -25.22
C ASP A 142 0.16 -12.49 -25.52
N TYR A 143 -1.07 -12.03 -25.24
CA TYR A 143 -2.35 -12.74 -25.40
C TYR A 143 -3.25 -12.15 -26.50
N GLN A 144 -2.96 -10.95 -27.07
CA GLN A 144 -3.83 -10.26 -28.03
C GLN A 144 -3.75 -10.79 -29.47
N TYR A 145 -2.81 -11.66 -29.79
CA TYR A 145 -2.82 -12.41 -31.03
C TYR A 145 -3.56 -13.74 -30.83
N PRO A 146 -4.20 -14.27 -31.85
CA PRO A 146 -4.77 -15.59 -31.70
C PRO A 146 -3.62 -16.52 -31.31
N ILE A 147 -3.42 -16.64 -30.02
CA ILE A 147 -2.57 -17.66 -29.45
C ILE A 147 -3.29 -18.94 -29.81
N SER A 148 -2.89 -19.47 -30.95
CA SER A 148 -3.29 -20.82 -31.35
C SER A 148 -2.81 -21.85 -30.31
N ASP A 149 -2.06 -21.41 -29.32
CA ASP A 149 -1.51 -22.21 -28.24
C ASP A 149 -1.59 -21.52 -26.85
N ILE A 150 -2.82 -21.41 -26.35
CA ILE A 150 -3.14 -21.03 -24.96
C ILE A 150 -2.50 -22.00 -23.92
N GLN A 151 -2.03 -23.15 -24.37
CA GLN A 151 -1.42 -24.16 -23.52
C GLN A 151 -0.07 -23.70 -22.97
N TYR A 152 0.67 -22.85 -23.68
CA TYR A 152 2.02 -22.43 -23.25
C TYR A 152 2.03 -21.61 -21.96
N PRO A 153 1.22 -20.53 -21.79
CA PRO A 153 1.15 -19.82 -20.49
C PRO A 153 0.64 -20.68 -19.36
N ILE A 154 -0.37 -21.52 -19.62
CA ILE A 154 -0.91 -22.44 -18.61
C ILE A 154 0.16 -23.47 -18.21
N ALA A 155 0.87 -24.05 -19.17
CA ALA A 155 1.95 -25.01 -18.89
C ALA A 155 3.07 -24.36 -18.04
N ASN A 156 3.44 -23.10 -18.33
CA ASN A 156 4.43 -22.37 -17.53
C ASN A 156 3.95 -22.13 -16.10
N ILE A 157 2.70 -21.72 -15.90
CA ILE A 157 2.11 -21.54 -14.56
C ILE A 157 2.17 -22.86 -13.80
N LEU A 158 1.73 -23.96 -14.42
CA LEU A 158 1.71 -25.28 -13.76
C LEU A 158 3.10 -25.79 -13.41
N THR A 159 4.11 -25.54 -14.27
CA THR A 159 5.47 -26.05 -14.06
C THR A 159 6.29 -25.19 -13.10
N GLN A 160 6.12 -23.87 -13.11
CA GLN A 160 6.94 -22.95 -12.33
C GLN A 160 6.26 -22.54 -11.01
N ILE A 161 4.94 -22.37 -11.00
CA ILE A 161 4.17 -21.91 -9.85
C ILE A 161 3.47 -23.08 -9.16
N GLY A 162 2.83 -23.96 -9.92
CA GLY A 162 1.98 -25.04 -9.42
C GLY A 162 0.62 -24.57 -8.93
N LEU A 163 -0.17 -25.50 -8.41
CA LEU A 163 -1.48 -25.25 -7.84
C LEU A 163 -1.53 -25.70 -6.37
N PRO A 164 -2.30 -25.02 -5.50
CA PRO A 164 -3.05 -23.80 -5.81
C PRO A 164 -2.16 -22.58 -6.01
N CYS A 165 -2.64 -21.59 -6.78
CA CYS A 165 -1.95 -20.31 -6.98
C CYS A 165 -2.94 -19.15 -6.92
N PHE A 166 -2.42 -17.92 -6.81
CA PHE A 166 -3.20 -16.70 -6.98
C PHE A 166 -2.91 -16.09 -8.35
N ILE A 167 -3.98 -15.66 -9.02
CA ILE A 167 -3.92 -14.86 -10.26
C ILE A 167 -4.59 -13.53 -9.99
N LYS A 168 -3.87 -12.42 -10.20
CA LYS A 168 -4.31 -11.07 -9.89
C LYS A 168 -3.67 -10.04 -10.80
N THR A 169 -4.20 -8.80 -10.81
CA THR A 169 -3.53 -7.69 -11.49
C THR A 169 -2.18 -7.40 -10.83
N ASN A 170 -1.18 -7.04 -11.64
CA ASN A 170 0.15 -6.67 -11.14
C ASN A 170 0.14 -5.31 -10.44
N VAL A 171 -0.72 -4.39 -10.86
CA VAL A 171 -0.91 -3.06 -10.27
C VAL A 171 -2.34 -2.92 -9.72
N GLY A 172 -2.53 -2.11 -8.69
CA GLY A 172 -3.83 -1.90 -8.07
C GLY A 172 -3.93 -2.48 -6.65
N GLY A 173 -5.01 -2.13 -5.97
CA GLY A 173 -5.27 -2.45 -4.56
C GLY A 173 -6.59 -3.21 -4.34
N SER A 174 -6.99 -3.30 -3.06
CA SER A 174 -8.31 -3.79 -2.59
C SER A 174 -8.76 -5.16 -3.11
N SER A 175 -7.83 -6.04 -3.50
CA SER A 175 -8.09 -7.41 -3.96
C SER A 175 -9.02 -7.51 -5.20
N PHE A 176 -9.18 -6.44 -5.98
CA PHE A 176 -9.90 -6.50 -7.25
C PHE A 176 -9.18 -7.41 -8.24
N GLY A 177 -9.96 -8.24 -8.96
CA GLY A 177 -9.41 -9.16 -9.95
C GLY A 177 -8.58 -10.31 -9.39
N VAL A 178 -8.52 -10.50 -8.07
CA VAL A 178 -7.83 -11.62 -7.43
C VAL A 178 -8.66 -12.90 -7.53
N THR A 179 -8.02 -13.99 -7.91
CA THR A 179 -8.62 -15.34 -7.95
C THR A 179 -7.65 -16.35 -7.39
N LYS A 180 -8.08 -17.16 -6.43
CA LYS A 180 -7.38 -18.37 -5.98
C LYS A 180 -7.75 -19.52 -6.90
N VAL A 181 -6.80 -19.98 -7.67
CA VAL A 181 -6.95 -21.06 -8.64
C VAL A 181 -6.50 -22.38 -8.01
N LYS A 182 -7.39 -23.38 -8.03
CA LYS A 182 -7.14 -24.70 -7.42
C LYS A 182 -6.97 -25.81 -8.46
N VAL A 183 -7.59 -25.64 -9.63
CA VAL A 183 -7.57 -26.61 -10.72
C VAL A 183 -7.24 -25.93 -12.04
N VAL A 184 -6.75 -26.70 -13.01
CA VAL A 184 -6.24 -26.14 -14.29
C VAL A 184 -7.29 -25.39 -15.07
N GLU A 185 -8.54 -25.84 -15.01
CA GLU A 185 -9.68 -25.27 -15.72
C GLU A 185 -10.01 -23.84 -15.28
N GLU A 186 -9.60 -23.46 -14.07
CA GLU A 186 -9.82 -22.11 -13.51
C GLU A 186 -8.75 -21.11 -13.97
N VAL A 187 -7.61 -21.54 -14.52
CA VAL A 187 -6.47 -20.68 -14.83
C VAL A 187 -6.86 -19.63 -15.88
N GLN A 188 -7.42 -20.05 -17.01
CA GLN A 188 -7.77 -19.12 -18.09
C GLN A 188 -8.84 -18.11 -17.68
N PRO A 189 -9.98 -18.49 -17.08
CA PRO A 189 -10.97 -17.52 -16.59
C PRO A 189 -10.41 -16.52 -15.58
N ALA A 190 -9.48 -16.96 -14.71
CA ALA A 190 -8.82 -16.08 -13.74
C ALA A 190 -7.89 -15.05 -14.42
N ILE A 191 -7.14 -15.46 -15.44
CA ILE A 191 -6.31 -14.56 -16.24
C ILE A 191 -7.17 -13.52 -16.96
N GLU A 192 -8.26 -13.95 -17.61
CA GLU A 192 -9.18 -13.06 -18.31
C GLU A 192 -9.81 -12.03 -17.36
N LYS A 193 -10.26 -12.47 -16.20
CA LYS A 193 -10.79 -11.60 -15.13
C LYS A 193 -9.75 -10.57 -14.68
N ALA A 194 -8.50 -10.99 -14.45
CA ALA A 194 -7.43 -10.09 -14.04
C ALA A 194 -7.05 -9.09 -15.14
N PHE A 195 -7.05 -9.50 -16.43
CA PHE A 195 -6.83 -8.60 -17.57
C PHE A 195 -7.98 -7.62 -17.84
N ALA A 196 -9.16 -7.84 -17.28
CA ALA A 196 -10.23 -6.84 -17.31
C ALA A 196 -9.87 -5.60 -16.47
N GLU A 197 -9.09 -5.80 -15.40
CA GLU A 197 -8.68 -4.74 -14.48
C GLU A 197 -7.32 -4.10 -14.84
N GLY A 198 -6.52 -4.71 -15.72
CA GLY A 198 -5.18 -4.18 -16.06
C GLY A 198 -4.52 -4.85 -17.25
N ASN A 199 -3.34 -4.36 -17.62
CA ASN A 199 -2.56 -4.85 -18.76
C ASN A 199 -1.48 -5.87 -18.38
N GLU A 200 -1.22 -6.02 -17.10
CA GLU A 200 -0.27 -6.99 -16.53
C GLU A 200 -0.95 -7.80 -15.43
N VAL A 201 -0.75 -9.10 -15.46
CA VAL A 201 -1.27 -10.06 -14.50
C VAL A 201 -0.09 -10.80 -13.87
N ILE A 202 -0.13 -10.96 -12.55
CA ILE A 202 0.83 -11.76 -11.79
C ILE A 202 0.17 -13.07 -11.35
N CYS A 203 0.87 -14.19 -11.57
CA CYS A 203 0.53 -15.49 -11.03
C CYS A 203 1.51 -15.80 -9.90
N GLU A 204 1.03 -16.03 -8.69
CA GLU A 204 1.87 -16.26 -7.50
C GLU A 204 1.55 -17.59 -6.84
N ALA A 205 2.58 -18.30 -6.39
CA ALA A 205 2.42 -19.53 -5.61
C ALA A 205 1.63 -19.24 -4.32
N PHE A 206 0.71 -20.15 -3.97
CA PHE A 206 -0.03 -20.03 -2.72
C PHE A 206 0.86 -20.32 -1.51
N MET A 207 0.95 -19.39 -0.60
CA MET A 207 1.63 -19.53 0.68
C MET A 207 0.59 -19.83 1.76
N LYS A 208 0.61 -21.08 2.31
CA LYS A 208 -0.28 -21.47 3.40
C LYS A 208 0.30 -21.00 4.73
N GLY A 209 -0.30 -19.98 5.33
CA GLY A 209 0.22 -19.39 6.57
C GLY A 209 -0.74 -18.43 7.24
N VAL A 210 -0.20 -17.66 8.17
CA VAL A 210 -0.90 -16.60 8.90
C VAL A 210 -0.58 -15.28 8.23
N GLU A 211 -1.61 -14.53 7.83
CA GLU A 211 -1.45 -13.18 7.28
C GLU A 211 -1.28 -12.18 8.41
N ILE A 212 -0.23 -11.38 8.31
CA ILE A 212 0.09 -10.31 9.26
C ILE A 212 0.48 -9.04 8.52
N THR A 213 0.30 -7.91 9.21
CA THR A 213 0.69 -6.60 8.67
C THR A 213 1.44 -5.79 9.71
N CYS A 214 2.51 -5.09 9.27
CA CYS A 214 3.35 -4.24 10.11
C CYS A 214 3.53 -2.87 9.47
N GLY A 215 3.09 -1.82 10.17
CA GLY A 215 3.36 -0.45 9.77
C GLY A 215 4.72 0.03 10.30
N ALA A 216 5.33 0.96 9.58
CA ALA A 216 6.56 1.60 10.00
C ALA A 216 6.70 3.03 9.44
N TYR A 217 7.48 3.86 10.14
CA TYR A 217 7.98 5.13 9.62
C TYR A 217 9.37 5.42 10.15
N LYS A 218 10.12 6.24 9.44
CA LYS A 218 11.41 6.77 9.89
C LYS A 218 11.46 8.28 9.69
N THR A 219 12.18 8.93 10.59
CA THR A 219 12.64 10.29 10.48
C THR A 219 14.17 10.30 10.65
N ARG A 220 14.80 11.47 10.57
CA ARG A 220 16.24 11.61 10.84
C ARG A 220 16.64 11.02 12.19
N ASP A 221 15.75 11.12 13.19
CA ASP A 221 16.07 10.78 14.59
C ASP A 221 15.33 9.53 15.10
N LYS A 222 14.37 9.00 14.34
CA LYS A 222 13.50 7.89 14.78
C LYS A 222 13.41 6.81 13.71
N ALA A 223 13.38 5.56 14.14
CA ALA A 223 13.03 4.39 13.34
C ALA A 223 12.01 3.57 14.13
N VAL A 224 10.76 3.57 13.67
CA VAL A 224 9.64 2.96 14.41
C VAL A 224 8.98 1.91 13.53
N ALA A 225 8.93 0.66 14.01
CA ALA A 225 8.02 -0.37 13.51
C ALA A 225 6.90 -0.55 14.55
N PHE A 226 5.66 -0.47 14.11
CA PHE A 226 4.50 -0.58 14.99
C PHE A 226 4.25 -2.03 15.44
N PRO A 227 3.42 -2.24 16.48
CA PRO A 227 2.89 -3.56 16.81
C PRO A 227 2.19 -4.19 15.59
N ILE A 228 2.43 -5.48 15.40
CA ILE A 228 1.93 -6.22 14.24
C ILE A 228 0.45 -6.52 14.44
N THR A 229 -0.33 -6.47 13.38
CA THR A 229 -1.72 -6.93 13.34
C THR A 229 -1.79 -8.29 12.65
N GLU A 230 -2.46 -9.25 13.25
CA GLU A 230 -2.87 -10.51 12.64
C GLU A 230 -4.21 -10.33 11.94
N VAL A 231 -4.30 -10.78 10.70
CA VAL A 231 -5.51 -10.74 9.89
C VAL A 231 -6.15 -12.12 9.89
N VAL A 232 -7.27 -12.27 10.59
CA VAL A 232 -7.98 -13.54 10.70
C VAL A 232 -9.24 -13.47 9.85
N THR A 233 -9.29 -14.25 8.79
CA THR A 233 -10.46 -14.36 7.93
C THR A 233 -11.09 -15.73 8.05
N SER A 234 -12.45 -15.78 8.05
CA SER A 234 -13.20 -17.02 7.88
C SER A 234 -13.19 -17.51 6.44
N ASN A 235 -12.84 -16.63 5.49
CA ASN A 235 -12.72 -16.94 4.08
C ASN A 235 -11.38 -17.64 3.80
N GLU A 236 -11.24 -18.27 2.62
CA GLU A 236 -9.99 -18.92 2.21
C GLU A 236 -8.81 -17.95 2.05
N PHE A 237 -9.07 -16.64 1.92
CA PHE A 237 -8.09 -15.55 1.87
C PHE A 237 -8.79 -14.20 2.16
N PHE A 238 -7.98 -13.16 2.39
CA PHE A 238 -8.44 -11.79 2.66
C PHE A 238 -8.87 -11.09 1.36
N ASP A 239 -10.08 -11.38 0.89
CA ASP A 239 -10.66 -10.81 -0.31
C ASP A 239 -11.37 -9.46 -0.05
N TYR A 240 -11.95 -8.88 -1.11
CA TYR A 240 -12.67 -7.60 -1.03
C TYR A 240 -13.84 -7.65 -0.05
N ASP A 241 -14.63 -8.73 -0.09
CA ASP A 241 -15.78 -8.89 0.80
C ASP A 241 -15.35 -9.03 2.26
N ALA A 242 -14.26 -9.74 2.52
CA ALA A 242 -13.67 -9.83 3.83
C ALA A 242 -13.21 -8.45 4.35
N LYS A 243 -12.58 -7.61 3.49
CA LYS A 243 -12.08 -6.27 3.85
C LYS A 243 -13.19 -5.28 4.24
N TYR A 244 -14.33 -5.32 3.59
CA TYR A 244 -15.35 -4.27 3.72
C TYR A 244 -16.66 -4.70 4.36
N ASN A 245 -16.92 -6.01 4.48
CA ASN A 245 -18.19 -6.55 5.00
C ASN A 245 -18.07 -7.16 6.41
N GLY A 246 -16.99 -6.87 7.15
CA GLY A 246 -16.83 -7.25 8.56
C GLY A 246 -16.63 -8.76 8.80
N GLN A 247 -16.08 -9.50 7.81
CA GLN A 247 -15.79 -10.94 7.91
C GLN A 247 -14.34 -11.23 8.33
N VAL A 248 -13.66 -10.22 8.89
CA VAL A 248 -12.27 -10.30 9.31
C VAL A 248 -12.14 -9.80 10.73
N ASP A 249 -11.45 -10.57 11.55
CA ASP A 249 -10.96 -10.12 12.85
C ASP A 249 -9.52 -9.60 12.70
N GLU A 250 -9.30 -8.36 13.10
CA GLU A 250 -7.99 -7.70 13.14
C GLU A 250 -7.48 -7.70 14.57
N ILE A 251 -6.44 -8.49 14.85
CA ILE A 251 -5.93 -8.66 16.21
C ILE A 251 -4.60 -7.95 16.37
N THR A 252 -4.59 -6.85 17.13
CA THR A 252 -3.39 -6.05 17.42
C THR A 252 -3.19 -5.95 18.95
N PRO A 253 -2.03 -6.41 19.49
CA PRO A 253 -0.92 -7.09 18.84
C PRO A 253 -1.27 -8.51 18.33
N ALA A 254 -0.59 -8.94 17.27
CA ALA A 254 -0.72 -10.28 16.69
C ALA A 254 -0.36 -11.39 17.71
N ARG A 255 -1.03 -12.53 17.59
CA ARG A 255 -0.79 -13.72 18.44
C ARG A 255 0.37 -14.57 17.89
N ILE A 256 1.57 -14.01 17.87
CA ILE A 256 2.80 -14.61 17.37
C ILE A 256 3.88 -14.61 18.46
N PRO A 257 4.89 -15.51 18.39
CA PRO A 257 6.02 -15.49 19.32
C PRO A 257 6.79 -14.17 19.25
N ASP A 258 7.38 -13.74 20.38
CA ASP A 258 8.13 -12.48 20.48
C ASP A 258 9.30 -12.42 19.48
N GLU A 259 10.02 -13.51 19.31
CA GLU A 259 11.12 -13.64 18.34
C GLU A 259 10.66 -13.42 16.89
N VAL A 260 9.47 -13.90 16.53
CA VAL A 260 8.87 -13.69 15.20
C VAL A 260 8.44 -12.24 15.03
N ARG A 261 7.82 -11.65 16.07
CA ARG A 261 7.47 -10.22 16.09
C ARG A 261 8.70 -9.36 15.82
N ASP A 262 9.78 -9.59 16.58
CA ASP A 262 11.00 -8.80 16.47
C ASP A 262 11.65 -8.95 15.10
N ALA A 263 11.65 -10.16 14.53
CA ALA A 263 12.15 -10.43 13.19
C ALA A 263 11.31 -9.74 12.09
N VAL A 264 9.98 -9.74 12.21
CA VAL A 264 9.08 -9.05 11.27
C VAL A 264 9.28 -7.54 11.34
N GLN A 265 9.37 -6.95 12.52
CA GLN A 265 9.62 -5.52 12.70
C GLN A 265 10.99 -5.12 12.12
N ALA A 266 12.03 -5.91 12.38
CA ALA A 266 13.36 -5.69 11.80
C ALA A 266 13.34 -5.81 10.26
N MET A 267 12.63 -6.80 9.70
CA MET A 267 12.45 -6.97 8.26
C MET A 267 11.70 -5.78 7.65
N THR A 268 10.67 -5.27 8.31
CA THR A 268 9.90 -4.10 7.86
C THR A 268 10.80 -2.86 7.76
N LEU A 269 11.64 -2.61 8.77
CA LEU A 269 12.61 -1.50 8.75
C LEU A 269 13.70 -1.71 7.70
N LYS A 270 14.14 -2.95 7.46
CA LYS A 270 15.09 -3.29 6.39
C LYS A 270 14.47 -3.01 5.01
N ILE A 271 13.23 -3.41 4.77
CA ILE A 271 12.49 -3.13 3.52
C ILE A 271 12.35 -1.62 3.33
N TYR A 272 12.01 -0.88 4.39
CA TYR A 272 11.94 0.57 4.38
C TYR A 272 13.22 1.21 3.83
N ASP A 273 14.39 0.76 4.31
CA ASP A 273 15.70 1.27 3.88
C ASP A 273 16.03 0.86 2.44
N ILE A 274 15.82 -0.41 2.07
CA ILE A 274 16.12 -0.92 0.72
C ILE A 274 15.34 -0.14 -0.35
N LEU A 275 14.07 0.16 -0.08
CA LEU A 275 13.20 0.88 -1.01
C LEU A 275 13.41 2.41 -0.95
N GLY A 276 14.17 2.93 0.03
CA GLY A 276 14.30 4.37 0.25
C GLY A 276 12.97 5.02 0.58
N CYS A 277 12.17 4.37 1.41
CA CYS A 277 10.84 4.85 1.79
C CYS A 277 10.91 6.16 2.58
N LYS A 278 9.79 6.90 2.55
CA LYS A 278 9.52 8.08 3.37
C LYS A 278 8.09 8.00 3.88
N GLY A 279 7.82 8.71 4.98
CA GLY A 279 6.48 8.71 5.60
C GLY A 279 6.11 7.34 6.18
N ILE A 280 4.81 7.07 6.27
CA ILE A 280 4.31 5.79 6.80
C ILE A 280 4.17 4.79 5.66
N ILE A 281 4.72 3.59 5.88
CA ILE A 281 4.43 2.43 5.03
C ILE A 281 3.73 1.34 5.84
N ARG A 282 3.07 0.43 5.15
CA ARG A 282 2.55 -0.83 5.69
C ARG A 282 3.06 -1.98 4.84
N VAL A 283 3.63 -2.96 5.49
CA VAL A 283 4.15 -4.15 4.82
C VAL A 283 3.34 -5.35 5.27
N ASP A 284 2.79 -6.07 4.31
CA ASP A 284 1.95 -7.24 4.52
C ASP A 284 2.77 -8.51 4.26
N TYR A 285 2.62 -9.51 5.14
CA TYR A 285 3.40 -10.75 5.12
C TYR A 285 2.52 -11.98 5.31
N ILE A 286 3.03 -13.12 4.83
CA ILE A 286 2.52 -14.44 5.18
C ILE A 286 3.58 -15.18 6.00
N LEU A 287 3.25 -15.52 7.23
CA LEU A 287 4.07 -16.38 8.08
C LEU A 287 3.77 -17.85 7.76
N THR A 288 4.76 -18.58 7.28
CA THR A 288 4.62 -20.01 6.99
C THR A 288 5.49 -20.82 7.95
N LYS A 289 5.02 -22.02 8.35
CA LYS A 289 5.84 -22.93 9.15
C LYS A 289 6.85 -23.64 8.26
N LYS A 290 8.10 -23.71 8.73
CA LYS A 290 9.16 -24.46 8.07
C LYS A 290 8.88 -25.97 8.16
N PRO A 291 9.28 -26.76 7.15
CA PRO A 291 9.31 -28.21 7.27
C PRO A 291 10.23 -28.61 8.44
N ILE A 292 9.83 -29.63 9.21
CA ILE A 292 10.58 -30.13 10.37
C ILE A 292 12.04 -30.48 10.00
N SER A 293 12.28 -30.91 8.76
CA SER A 293 13.61 -31.26 8.25
C SER A 293 14.56 -30.04 8.10
N SER A 294 14.06 -28.82 8.11
CA SER A 294 14.85 -27.58 7.92
C SER A 294 15.02 -26.73 9.19
N LEU A 295 14.57 -27.21 10.35
CA LEU A 295 14.60 -26.46 11.62
C LEU A 295 16.02 -26.25 12.19
N GLN A 296 17.03 -27.03 11.75
CA GLN A 296 18.38 -26.96 12.29
C GLN A 296 19.23 -25.78 11.81
N GLU A 297 18.79 -25.03 10.78
CA GLU A 297 19.57 -23.95 10.14
C GLU A 297 18.83 -22.59 10.09
N SER A 298 17.84 -22.37 10.94
CA SER A 298 17.00 -21.19 10.78
C SER A 298 17.34 -20.02 11.70
N GLU A 299 17.53 -18.83 11.14
CA GLU A 299 17.73 -17.59 11.87
C GLU A 299 16.47 -17.11 12.66
N HIS A 300 15.27 -17.61 12.33
CA HIS A 300 13.98 -17.17 12.87
C HIS A 300 13.10 -18.32 13.38
N GLY A 301 13.69 -19.35 14.01
CA GLY A 301 12.95 -20.49 14.58
C GLY A 301 12.12 -21.28 13.56
N GLU A 302 10.89 -21.63 13.91
CA GLU A 302 9.99 -22.47 13.09
C GLU A 302 9.30 -21.72 11.93
N TRP A 303 9.51 -20.40 11.77
CA TRP A 303 8.74 -19.56 10.86
C TRP A 303 9.59 -18.98 9.74
N ASP A 304 9.00 -18.94 8.54
CA ASP A 304 9.46 -18.15 7.41
C ASP A 304 8.58 -16.89 7.28
N ILE A 305 9.24 -15.75 7.15
CA ILE A 305 8.59 -14.44 6.94
C ILE A 305 8.60 -14.18 5.44
N ASN A 306 7.44 -14.29 4.79
CA ASN A 306 7.32 -14.08 3.35
C ASN A 306 6.58 -12.76 3.09
N LEU A 307 7.21 -11.87 2.33
CA LEU A 307 6.60 -10.62 1.91
C LEU A 307 5.43 -10.90 0.95
N LEU A 308 4.32 -10.22 1.18
CA LEU A 308 3.17 -10.20 0.29
C LEU A 308 3.14 -8.92 -0.55
N GLU A 309 3.09 -7.75 0.09
CA GLU A 309 3.11 -6.45 -0.57
C GLU A 309 3.59 -5.31 0.34
N VAL A 310 3.95 -4.17 -0.26
CA VAL A 310 4.32 -2.93 0.43
C VAL A 310 3.36 -1.82 0.01
N ASN A 311 2.70 -1.20 0.99
CA ASN A 311 1.77 -0.09 0.78
C ASN A 311 2.41 1.22 1.26
N THR A 312 2.51 2.22 0.39
CA THR A 312 3.20 3.50 0.65
C THR A 312 2.25 4.65 0.98
N THR A 313 0.94 4.46 0.80
CA THR A 313 -0.12 5.37 1.27
C THR A 313 -1.20 4.56 2.00
N PRO A 314 -0.88 3.97 3.17
CA PRO A 314 -1.82 3.12 3.88
C PRO A 314 -3.05 3.90 4.36
N GLY A 315 -4.18 3.21 4.52
CA GLY A 315 -5.43 3.80 5.00
C GLY A 315 -5.27 4.44 6.39
N MET A 316 -5.90 5.60 6.57
CA MET A 316 -5.79 6.44 7.76
C MET A 316 -7.14 6.74 8.42
N THR A 317 -8.15 5.91 8.19
CA THR A 317 -9.41 5.96 8.94
C THR A 317 -9.20 5.44 10.37
N ALA A 318 -10.08 5.80 11.31
CA ALA A 318 -9.93 5.35 12.71
C ALA A 318 -9.88 3.82 12.88
N THR A 319 -10.43 3.08 11.93
CA THR A 319 -10.46 1.62 11.88
C THR A 319 -9.40 1.00 10.97
N SER A 320 -8.57 1.80 10.29
CA SER A 320 -7.46 1.30 9.48
C SER A 320 -6.33 0.72 10.35
N PHE A 321 -5.52 -0.17 9.79
CA PHE A 321 -4.41 -0.83 10.50
C PHE A 321 -3.45 0.15 11.16
N ILE A 322 -3.00 1.19 10.45
CA ILE A 322 -2.00 2.14 10.98
C ILE A 322 -2.51 2.84 12.24
N PRO A 323 -3.68 3.50 12.29
CA PRO A 323 -4.18 4.09 13.53
C PRO A 323 -4.41 3.08 14.66
N GLN A 324 -4.78 1.83 14.36
CA GLN A 324 -4.89 0.76 15.36
C GLN A 324 -3.52 0.40 15.93
N GLN A 325 -2.52 0.20 15.09
CA GLN A 325 -1.14 -0.15 15.47
C GLN A 325 -0.48 0.98 16.27
N VAL A 326 -0.68 2.24 15.89
CA VAL A 326 -0.19 3.42 16.62
C VAL A 326 -0.79 3.45 18.04
N ARG A 327 -2.10 3.24 18.17
CA ARG A 327 -2.75 3.13 19.52
C ARG A 327 -2.20 1.97 20.34
N ALA A 328 -2.00 0.80 19.72
CA ALA A 328 -1.44 -0.37 20.39
C ALA A 328 0.03 -0.15 20.83
N ALA A 329 0.77 0.71 20.12
CA ALA A 329 2.11 1.15 20.50
C ALA A 329 2.10 2.16 21.69
N GLY A 330 0.93 2.63 22.12
CA GLY A 330 0.82 3.71 23.11
C GLY A 330 1.22 5.08 22.59
N LEU A 331 1.24 5.26 21.26
CA LEU A 331 1.57 6.52 20.59
C LEU A 331 0.30 7.31 20.25
N ASP A 332 0.44 8.63 20.12
CA ASP A 332 -0.59 9.49 19.52
C ASP A 332 -0.34 9.60 18.00
N ILE A 333 -1.35 9.31 17.21
CA ILE A 333 -1.28 9.44 15.76
C ILE A 333 -0.93 10.88 15.33
N LYS A 334 -1.31 11.88 16.10
CA LYS A 334 -0.99 13.29 15.83
C LYS A 334 0.51 13.56 15.91
N ASP A 335 1.18 12.94 16.87
CA ASP A 335 2.63 13.07 17.02
C ASP A 335 3.35 12.37 15.87
N VAL A 336 2.87 11.19 15.46
CA VAL A 336 3.41 10.46 14.28
C VAL A 336 3.26 11.28 13.01
N LEU A 337 2.10 11.89 12.78
CA LEU A 337 1.87 12.76 11.62
C LEU A 337 2.75 14.01 11.66
N THR A 338 2.90 14.59 12.85
CA THR A 338 3.78 15.75 13.06
C THR A 338 5.24 15.38 12.76
N ASP A 339 5.73 14.26 13.30
CA ASP A 339 7.08 13.75 13.01
C ASP A 339 7.34 13.67 11.49
N ILE A 340 6.38 13.13 10.73
CA ILE A 340 6.50 12.96 9.28
C ILE A 340 6.50 14.31 8.55
N ILE A 341 5.62 15.22 8.93
CA ILE A 341 5.52 16.54 8.29
C ILE A 341 6.79 17.35 8.56
N GLU A 342 7.23 17.41 9.80
CA GLU A 342 8.40 18.23 10.16
C GLU A 342 9.73 17.63 9.67
N ASP A 343 9.82 16.31 9.49
CA ASP A 343 11.02 15.67 8.95
C ASP A 343 11.23 15.94 7.46
N GLN A 344 10.16 16.20 6.72
CA GLN A 344 10.21 16.41 5.28
C GLN A 344 10.13 17.89 4.85
N LEU A 345 9.89 18.79 5.80
CA LEU A 345 10.00 20.24 5.63
C LEU A 345 11.43 20.72 5.81
#